data_c1d13b1f57c3ac66b48103c2dcfb03c3
#
_entry.id   c1d13b1f57c3ac66b48103c2dcfb03c3
#
_cell.length_a   1.000
_cell.length_b   1.000
_cell.length_c   1.000
_cell.angle_alpha   90.00
_cell.angle_beta   90.00
_cell.angle_gamma   90.00
#
_symmetry.space_group_name_H-M   'P 1'
#
loop_
_entity.id
_entity.type
_entity.pdbx_description
1 polymer ?
#
loop_
_entity_poly.entity_id
_entity_poly.type
_entity_poly.pdbx_seq_one_letter_code
_entity_poly.pdbx_strand_id
1 'polypeptide(L)'
;MMSFTYVRVRLLALSIAALLTLGGLSGCVHRINIQQGNFLDSEDIDRVAVGMTRVQVRALLGTPMVADPFVSNRWDYIYYLKLGRVEEARRRHFIVFFDGTDKVERVERPTEQGEVKTAATPTPTERTTN
;
A
#
# COMPACT_ATOMS: atom_id res chain seq x y z
N MET A 1 21.21 34.18 -55.23
CA MET A 1 21.01 32.72 -54.98
C MET A 1 21.41 32.23 -53.58
N MET A 2 22.12 33.01 -52.77
CA MET A 2 22.56 32.58 -51.40
C MET A 2 21.47 32.64 -50.32
N SER A 3 20.43 33.48 -50.43
CA SER A 3 19.40 33.66 -49.42
C SER A 3 18.49 32.43 -49.20
N PHE A 4 18.23 31.64 -50.23
CA PHE A 4 17.32 30.49 -50.18
C PHE A 4 17.90 29.30 -49.39
N THR A 5 19.21 29.13 -49.48
CA THR A 5 19.93 28.05 -48.75
C THR A 5 19.98 28.35 -47.25
N TYR A 6 20.18 29.60 -46.83
CA TYR A 6 20.20 30.02 -45.46
C TYR A 6 18.83 29.85 -44.77
N VAL A 7 17.75 30.13 -45.47
CA VAL A 7 16.39 29.95 -44.95
C VAL A 7 16.10 28.47 -44.72
N ARG A 8 16.47 27.60 -45.65
CA ARG A 8 16.29 26.14 -45.53
C ARG A 8 17.11 25.55 -44.39
N VAL A 9 18.35 25.98 -44.18
CA VAL A 9 19.20 25.52 -43.11
C VAL A 9 18.64 25.95 -41.74
N ARG A 10 18.14 27.20 -41.63
CA ARG A 10 17.51 27.67 -40.38
C ARG A 10 16.23 26.94 -40.06
N LEU A 11 15.39 26.66 -41.03
CA LEU A 11 14.16 25.88 -40.85
C LEU A 11 14.46 24.43 -40.41
N LEU A 12 15.49 23.80 -41.01
CA LEU A 12 15.95 22.47 -40.60
C LEU A 12 16.50 22.48 -39.16
N ALA A 13 17.29 23.48 -38.77
CA ALA A 13 17.82 23.62 -37.42
C ALA A 13 16.69 23.82 -36.36
N LEU A 14 15.69 24.62 -36.69
CA LEU A 14 14.53 24.83 -35.81
C LEU A 14 13.66 23.57 -35.68
N SER A 15 13.48 22.80 -36.75
CA SER A 15 12.73 21.54 -36.68
C SER A 15 13.45 20.47 -35.86
N ILE A 16 14.77 20.38 -35.98
CA ILE A 16 15.59 19.46 -35.17
C ILE A 16 15.56 19.87 -33.71
N ALA A 17 15.66 21.18 -33.38
CA ALA A 17 15.58 21.69 -32.02
C ALA A 17 14.19 21.41 -31.41
N ALA A 18 13.11 21.57 -32.16
CA ALA A 18 11.76 21.27 -31.72
C ALA A 18 11.56 19.77 -31.46
N LEU A 19 12.14 18.90 -32.30
CA LEU A 19 12.08 17.44 -32.10
C LEU A 19 12.84 17.01 -30.84
N LEU A 20 14.01 17.60 -30.59
CA LEU A 20 14.81 17.35 -29.38
C LEU A 20 14.12 17.80 -28.10
N THR A 21 13.42 18.93 -28.14
CA THR A 21 12.66 19.42 -26.98
C THR A 21 11.43 18.55 -26.69
N LEU A 22 10.71 18.08 -27.72
CA LEU A 22 9.57 17.15 -27.52
C LEU A 22 10.00 15.79 -26.98
N GLY A 23 11.16 15.27 -27.39
CA GLY A 23 11.71 14.00 -26.90
C GLY A 23 12.17 14.04 -25.45
N GLY A 24 12.54 15.22 -24.93
CA GLY A 24 13.02 15.40 -23.56
C GLY A 24 11.90 15.41 -22.49
N LEU A 25 10.63 15.53 -22.88
CA LEU A 25 9.49 15.54 -21.92
C LEU A 25 8.96 14.15 -21.55
N SER A 26 9.58 13.06 -22.02
CA SER A 26 9.22 11.70 -21.61
C SER A 26 9.68 11.45 -20.17
N GLY A 27 9.00 12.04 -19.18
CA GLY A 27 9.24 11.80 -17.77
C GLY A 27 8.94 10.34 -17.42
N CYS A 28 9.93 9.57 -16.99
CA CYS A 28 9.73 8.23 -16.45
C CYS A 28 8.95 8.32 -15.15
N VAL A 29 7.69 7.90 -15.16
CA VAL A 29 6.90 7.75 -13.93
C VAL A 29 7.44 6.55 -13.16
N HIS A 30 8.17 6.82 -12.08
CA HIS A 30 8.62 5.79 -11.16
C HIS A 30 7.52 5.49 -10.13
N ARG A 31 6.97 4.29 -10.17
CA ARG A 31 5.99 3.82 -9.18
C ARG A 31 6.71 3.10 -8.06
N ILE A 32 6.63 3.64 -6.85
CA ILE A 32 7.21 3.04 -5.66
C ILE A 32 6.32 1.92 -5.10
N ASN A 33 6.94 0.96 -4.41
CA ASN A 33 6.22 -0.02 -3.61
C ASN A 33 5.70 0.66 -2.35
N ILE A 34 4.44 0.39 -2.00
CA ILE A 34 3.82 0.90 -0.77
C ILE A 34 3.69 -0.26 0.18
N GLN A 35 4.37 -0.16 1.33
CA GLN A 35 4.29 -1.11 2.43
C GLN A 35 3.84 -0.36 3.67
N GLN A 36 2.76 -0.81 4.29
CA GLN A 36 2.17 -0.15 5.46
C GLN A 36 1.71 -1.19 6.48
N GLY A 37 1.72 -0.80 7.76
CA GLY A 37 1.30 -1.64 8.87
C GLY A 37 2.43 -2.51 9.43
N ASN A 38 2.04 -3.55 10.14
CA ASN A 38 2.98 -4.49 10.74
C ASN A 38 3.54 -5.41 9.66
N PHE A 39 4.88 -5.56 9.62
CA PHE A 39 5.46 -6.62 8.79
C PHE A 39 5.13 -7.96 9.44
N LEU A 40 4.18 -8.67 8.85
CA LEU A 40 3.72 -9.97 9.34
C LEU A 40 4.34 -11.07 8.49
N ASP A 41 5.36 -11.70 9.03
CA ASP A 41 5.86 -12.94 8.47
C ASP A 41 4.92 -14.09 8.84
N SER A 42 4.69 -15.00 7.92
CA SER A 42 3.84 -16.16 8.15
C SER A 42 4.40 -17.04 9.28
N GLU A 43 5.72 -17.16 9.37
CA GLU A 43 6.40 -17.92 10.39
C GLU A 43 6.17 -17.33 11.80
N ASP A 44 6.22 -16.03 11.94
CA ASP A 44 5.97 -15.35 13.22
C ASP A 44 4.49 -15.46 13.65
N ILE A 45 3.57 -15.37 12.69
CA ILE A 45 2.14 -15.59 12.93
C ILE A 45 1.89 -17.01 13.44
N ASP A 46 2.56 -18.02 12.85
CA ASP A 46 2.39 -19.42 13.21
C ASP A 46 2.97 -19.77 14.58
N ARG A 47 3.94 -18.98 15.06
CA ARG A 47 4.48 -19.12 16.41
C ARG A 47 3.52 -18.63 17.50
N VAL A 48 2.54 -17.78 17.16
CA VAL A 48 1.58 -17.32 18.16
C VAL A 48 0.64 -18.44 18.58
N ALA A 49 0.70 -18.80 19.85
CA ALA A 49 -0.07 -19.89 20.43
C ALA A 49 -0.95 -19.42 21.60
N VAL A 50 -2.03 -20.18 21.83
CA VAL A 50 -2.90 -19.99 23.01
C VAL A 50 -2.07 -20.13 24.30
N GLY A 51 -2.33 -19.25 25.26
CA GLY A 51 -1.60 -19.20 26.54
C GLY A 51 -0.39 -18.24 26.54
N MET A 52 0.05 -17.73 25.40
CA MET A 52 1.09 -16.69 25.36
C MET A 52 0.64 -15.39 26.01
N THR A 53 1.57 -14.70 26.67
CA THR A 53 1.30 -13.38 27.26
C THR A 53 1.33 -12.29 26.18
N ARG A 54 0.72 -11.11 26.46
CA ARG A 54 0.81 -9.92 25.59
C ARG A 54 2.24 -9.53 25.26
N VAL A 55 3.15 -9.65 26.24
CA VAL A 55 4.57 -9.31 26.05
C VAL A 55 5.21 -10.25 25.01
N GLN A 56 4.92 -11.55 25.08
CA GLN A 56 5.42 -12.54 24.13
C GLN A 56 4.87 -12.29 22.72
N VAL A 57 3.56 -12.02 22.59
CA VAL A 57 2.95 -11.68 21.28
C VAL A 57 3.57 -10.42 20.70
N ARG A 58 3.78 -9.39 21.53
CA ARG A 58 4.44 -8.14 21.09
C ARG A 58 5.90 -8.35 20.69
N ALA A 59 6.60 -9.25 21.33
CA ALA A 59 7.99 -9.58 20.97
C ALA A 59 8.08 -10.29 19.59
N LEU A 60 7.06 -11.08 19.23
CA LEU A 60 6.99 -11.77 17.92
C LEU A 60 6.50 -10.84 16.80
N LEU A 61 5.37 -10.16 17.02
CA LEU A 61 4.65 -9.44 15.97
C LEU A 61 4.85 -7.91 16.00
N GLY A 62 5.56 -7.39 16.99
CA GLY A 62 5.70 -5.96 17.22
C GLY A 62 4.45 -5.34 17.88
N THR A 63 4.37 -4.00 17.81
CA THR A 63 3.22 -3.26 18.36
C THR A 63 2.02 -3.42 17.44
N PRO A 64 0.83 -3.79 17.96
CA PRO A 64 -0.37 -3.92 17.15
C PRO A 64 -0.76 -2.57 16.53
N MET A 65 -1.32 -2.61 15.31
CA MET A 65 -1.76 -1.40 14.63
C MET A 65 -3.00 -0.79 15.26
N VAL A 66 -3.90 -1.64 15.77
CA VAL A 66 -5.06 -1.22 16.55
C VAL A 66 -5.07 -1.98 17.86
N ALA A 67 -4.92 -1.22 18.95
CA ALA A 67 -5.19 -1.66 20.30
C ALA A 67 -6.39 -0.84 20.76
N ASP A 68 -7.61 -1.38 20.60
CA ASP A 68 -8.83 -0.67 20.95
C ASP A 68 -8.89 -0.46 22.47
N PRO A 69 -8.94 0.77 22.98
CA PRO A 69 -9.04 1.03 24.40
C PRO A 69 -10.37 0.59 25.00
N PHE A 70 -11.42 0.43 24.18
CA PHE A 70 -12.75 -0.02 24.62
C PHE A 70 -12.88 -1.55 24.59
N VAL A 71 -12.09 -2.23 23.76
CA VAL A 71 -12.01 -3.68 23.66
C VAL A 71 -10.60 -4.12 24.00
N SER A 72 -10.25 -3.99 25.28
CA SER A 72 -8.88 -4.21 25.78
C SER A 72 -8.34 -5.62 25.58
N ASN A 73 -9.21 -6.58 25.28
CA ASN A 73 -8.87 -7.99 25.07
C ASN A 73 -8.57 -8.35 23.60
N ARG A 74 -8.51 -7.38 22.67
CA ARG A 74 -8.29 -7.62 21.25
C ARG A 74 -7.16 -6.76 20.70
N TRP A 75 -6.25 -7.41 19.97
CA TRP A 75 -5.20 -6.74 19.19
C TRP A 75 -5.32 -7.10 17.73
N ASP A 76 -5.32 -6.06 16.89
CA ASP A 76 -5.37 -6.21 15.43
C ASP A 76 -4.02 -5.86 14.81
N TYR A 77 -3.50 -6.80 14.03
CA TYR A 77 -2.29 -6.67 13.24
C TYR A 77 -2.68 -6.63 11.77
N ILE A 78 -2.36 -5.54 11.09
CA ILE A 78 -2.71 -5.34 9.69
C ILE A 78 -1.44 -5.10 8.90
N TYR A 79 -1.27 -5.87 7.84
CA TYR A 79 -0.21 -5.70 6.87
C TYR A 79 -0.81 -5.42 5.50
N TYR A 80 -0.30 -4.39 4.83
CA TYR A 80 -0.69 -3.98 3.50
C TYR A 80 0.55 -3.85 2.63
N LEU A 81 0.57 -4.55 1.48
CA LEU A 81 1.62 -4.48 0.48
C LEU A 81 1.02 -4.21 -0.88
N LYS A 82 1.42 -3.11 -1.52
CA LYS A 82 1.13 -2.81 -2.91
C LYS A 82 2.46 -2.67 -3.67
N LEU A 83 2.67 -3.54 -4.63
CA LEU A 83 3.83 -3.46 -5.52
C LEU A 83 3.56 -2.42 -6.62
N GLY A 84 4.47 -1.48 -6.82
CA GLY A 84 4.26 -0.27 -7.62
C GLY A 84 3.80 -0.49 -9.06
N ARG A 85 4.06 -1.66 -9.66
CA ARG A 85 3.67 -2.01 -11.03
C ARG A 85 2.49 -2.96 -11.11
N VAL A 86 2.11 -3.58 -9.99
CA VAL A 86 1.02 -4.54 -9.92
C VAL A 86 -0.19 -3.82 -9.34
N GLU A 87 -1.34 -3.97 -9.96
CA GLU A 87 -2.59 -3.35 -9.50
C GLU A 87 -3.14 -4.04 -8.26
N GLU A 88 -2.68 -5.26 -8.00
CA GLU A 88 -3.08 -6.06 -6.86
C GLU A 88 -2.36 -5.63 -5.58
N ALA A 89 -3.15 -5.34 -4.57
CA ALA A 89 -2.66 -5.10 -3.21
C ALA A 89 -2.94 -6.35 -2.35
N ARG A 90 -1.94 -6.77 -1.58
CA ARG A 90 -2.10 -7.86 -0.60
C ARG A 90 -2.36 -7.25 0.77
N ARG A 91 -3.43 -7.69 1.41
CA ARG A 91 -3.76 -7.33 2.78
C ARG A 91 -3.85 -8.58 3.61
N ARG A 92 -3.14 -8.60 4.74
CA ARG A 92 -3.24 -9.64 5.76
C ARG A 92 -3.76 -9.00 7.04
N HIS A 93 -4.73 -9.62 7.67
CA HIS A 93 -5.31 -9.16 8.93
C HIS A 93 -5.26 -10.33 9.92
N PHE A 94 -4.47 -10.19 10.97
CA PHE A 94 -4.29 -11.17 12.03
C PHE A 94 -4.83 -10.59 13.33
N ILE A 95 -5.70 -11.32 14.02
CA ILE A 95 -6.35 -10.85 15.24
C ILE A 95 -6.00 -11.78 16.38
N VAL A 96 -5.59 -11.20 17.51
CA VAL A 96 -5.28 -11.92 18.73
C VAL A 96 -6.27 -11.49 19.81
N PHE A 97 -6.94 -12.46 20.40
CA PHE A 97 -7.84 -12.25 21.54
C PHE A 97 -7.16 -12.72 22.83
N PHE A 98 -7.31 -11.92 23.88
CA PHE A 98 -6.75 -12.19 25.20
C PHE A 98 -7.85 -12.45 26.21
N ASP A 99 -7.57 -13.33 27.15
CA ASP A 99 -8.43 -13.59 28.33
C ASP A 99 -8.26 -12.51 29.42
N GLY A 100 -9.01 -12.64 30.50
CA GLY A 100 -8.92 -11.74 31.65
C GLY A 100 -7.58 -11.78 32.41
N THR A 101 -6.68 -12.72 32.07
CA THR A 101 -5.33 -12.86 32.65
C THR A 101 -4.22 -12.38 31.71
N ASP A 102 -4.58 -11.65 30.64
CA ASP A 102 -3.64 -11.15 29.60
C ASP A 102 -2.90 -12.24 28.83
N LYS A 103 -3.52 -13.40 28.68
CA LYS A 103 -3.02 -14.51 27.87
C LYS A 103 -3.87 -14.69 26.63
N VAL A 104 -3.24 -15.15 25.55
CA VAL A 104 -3.92 -15.47 24.29
C VAL A 104 -4.96 -16.56 24.52
N GLU A 105 -6.21 -16.22 24.34
CA GLU A 105 -7.34 -17.14 24.35
C GLU A 105 -7.59 -17.74 22.97
N ARG A 106 -7.55 -16.91 21.93
CA ARG A 106 -7.87 -17.27 20.57
C ARG A 106 -7.11 -16.39 19.56
N VAL A 107 -6.81 -16.96 18.41
CA VAL A 107 -6.23 -16.23 17.28
C VAL A 107 -7.08 -16.42 16.03
N GLU A 108 -7.25 -15.37 15.28
CA GLU A 108 -7.85 -15.41 13.94
C GLU A 108 -6.75 -15.15 12.92
N ARG A 109 -6.40 -16.21 12.16
CA ARG A 109 -5.38 -16.15 11.13
C ARG A 109 -5.95 -15.54 9.84
N PRO A 110 -5.12 -14.82 9.08
CA PRO A 110 -5.56 -14.27 7.81
C PRO A 110 -5.94 -15.43 6.88
N THR A 111 -7.18 -15.43 6.44
CA THR A 111 -7.50 -16.09 5.19
C THR A 111 -6.83 -15.27 4.10
N GLU A 112 -6.09 -15.90 3.20
CA GLU A 112 -5.54 -15.22 2.02
C GLU A 112 -6.71 -14.72 1.18
N GLN A 113 -7.20 -13.54 1.53
CA GLN A 113 -8.10 -12.80 0.66
C GLN A 113 -7.18 -12.05 -0.31
N GLY A 114 -6.89 -12.72 -1.41
CA GLY A 114 -6.47 -12.05 -2.61
C GLY A 114 -7.52 -11.00 -2.93
N GLU A 115 -7.03 -9.83 -3.35
CA GLU A 115 -7.81 -8.82 -4.06
C GLU A 115 -8.80 -7.99 -3.22
N VAL A 116 -8.27 -6.98 -2.55
CA VAL A 116 -9.06 -5.77 -2.41
C VAL A 116 -8.89 -5.00 -3.73
N LYS A 117 -9.75 -5.26 -4.71
CA LYS A 117 -10.08 -4.27 -5.73
C LYS A 117 -10.45 -3.00 -4.97
N THR A 118 -9.67 -1.95 -5.14
CA THR A 118 -10.04 -0.63 -4.64
C THR A 118 -11.37 -0.30 -5.30
N ALA A 119 -12.46 -0.53 -4.58
CA ALA A 119 -13.76 -0.03 -4.98
C ALA A 119 -13.59 1.49 -5.11
N ALA A 120 -13.87 1.99 -6.30
CA ALA A 120 -13.88 3.41 -6.60
C ALA A 120 -14.59 4.14 -5.46
N THR A 121 -13.97 5.23 -5.01
CA THR A 121 -14.53 6.22 -4.09
C THR A 121 -16.03 6.39 -4.39
N PRO A 122 -16.93 6.15 -3.42
CA PRO A 122 -18.34 6.47 -3.65
C PRO A 122 -18.42 7.97 -3.87
N THR A 123 -18.88 8.36 -5.05
CA THR A 123 -19.27 9.72 -5.37
C THR A 123 -20.25 10.20 -4.27
N PRO A 124 -20.01 11.37 -3.65
CA PRO A 124 -20.94 11.90 -2.67
C PRO A 124 -22.32 12.05 -3.32
N THR A 125 -23.28 11.27 -2.86
CA THR A 125 -24.67 11.41 -3.29
C THR A 125 -25.14 12.80 -2.89
N GLU A 126 -25.41 13.59 -3.88
CA GLU A 126 -26.05 14.91 -3.81
C GLU A 126 -27.32 14.78 -2.94
N ARG A 127 -27.31 15.48 -1.82
CA ARG A 127 -28.42 15.51 -0.87
C ARG A 127 -29.50 16.39 -1.47
N THR A 128 -30.48 15.79 -2.13
CA THR A 128 -31.69 16.49 -2.58
C THR A 128 -32.46 16.94 -1.35
N THR A 129 -32.42 18.22 -1.09
CA THR A 129 -33.34 18.89 -0.16
C THR A 129 -34.71 19.00 -0.80
N ASN A 130 -35.69 18.40 -0.21
CA ASN A 130 -37.10 18.67 -0.47
C ASN A 130 -37.70 19.24 0.82
#